data_06037947c06880ddd770be4675eb32e3
#
_entry.id   06037947c06880ddd770be4675eb32e3
#
_cell.length_a   1.000
_cell.length_b   1.000
_cell.length_c   1.000
_cell.angle_alpha   90.00
_cell.angle_beta   90.00
_cell.angle_gamma   90.00
#
_symmetry.space_group_name_H-M   'P 1'
#
loop_
_entity.id
_entity.type
_entity.pdbx_description
1 polymer ?
#
loop_
_entity_poly.entity_id
_entity_poly.type
_entity_poly.pdbx_seq_one_letter_code
_entity_poly.pdbx_strand_id
1 'polypeptide(L)'
;MSVTVRRAGLLSALLAASLALVPSTVAHADGIRAQEWALDAMHTQEAWQTTKGKGITVAVLDTGVEADHPDLNGNVLTGKDMVGFGAKPGDRAWARHGTAMAGIIAGHGHGPGDTDGVIGIAPEAKILPVRVILEDGDSARAKARTTRGNALADGIRWAADHGADVINLSLGDDSASAHPEPAEDEAVQYALKKGVAVVASAGNGGEKGDHVSYPAAYPGVIAATAVDRFGTRASFSTRRWYATVSAPGVNVVIADPDHKYYEGWGTSAASAFVSGAVALIKAAHPGLTPAQIKKLLEDTARNPPAGGRDDSRGFGFIDPAAAIKAAAALKPAGLSSAAYGKKYFGSGPEAAKTDSSTSDWAGPLAGSVGGVLLVAAVVLWRGRRRRHGVFSTQV
;
A
#
# COMPACT_ATOMS: atom_id res chain seq x y z
N MET A 1 11.96 71.68 77.90
CA MET A 1 11.87 70.19 77.76
C MET A 1 11.35 69.91 76.42
N SER A 2 12.21 69.54 75.48
CA SER A 2 11.83 69.34 74.08
C SER A 2 12.09 67.86 73.72
N VAL A 3 11.01 67.17 73.34
CA VAL A 3 11.08 65.75 72.95
C VAL A 3 11.11 65.70 71.45
N THR A 4 12.24 65.28 70.94
CA THR A 4 12.43 65.06 69.46
C THR A 4 12.00 63.68 69.08
N VAL A 5 10.94 63.59 68.27
CA VAL A 5 10.47 62.34 67.72
C VAL A 5 11.24 62.07 66.39
N ARG A 6 12.03 61.02 66.32
CA ARG A 6 12.68 60.51 65.09
C ARG A 6 11.71 59.67 64.32
N ARG A 7 11.35 60.08 63.11
CA ARG A 7 10.63 59.28 62.15
C ARG A 7 11.60 58.34 61.45
N ALA A 8 11.43 57.03 61.65
CA ALA A 8 12.09 55.99 60.87
C ALA A 8 11.29 55.76 59.56
N GLY A 9 11.94 56.05 58.46
CA GLY A 9 11.37 55.78 57.15
C GLY A 9 11.54 54.29 56.76
N LEU A 10 10.46 53.61 56.56
CA LEU A 10 10.43 52.29 55.97
C LEU A 10 10.53 52.43 54.43
N LEU A 11 11.69 52.04 53.86
CA LEU A 11 11.83 51.82 52.42
C LEU A 11 11.28 50.44 52.12
N SER A 12 10.09 50.40 51.54
CA SER A 12 9.52 49.18 50.92
C SER A 12 10.13 49.02 49.51
N ALA A 13 11.05 48.09 49.37
CA ALA A 13 11.54 47.68 48.05
C ALA A 13 10.48 46.82 47.35
N LEU A 14 9.77 47.37 46.34
CA LEU A 14 8.94 46.67 45.41
C LEU A 14 9.86 45.96 44.39
N LEU A 15 10.06 44.65 44.61
CA LEU A 15 10.67 43.78 43.60
C LEU A 15 9.60 43.48 42.53
N ALA A 16 9.59 44.22 41.42
CA ALA A 16 8.78 43.90 40.24
C ALA A 16 9.40 42.70 39.56
N ALA A 17 8.80 41.51 39.80
CA ALA A 17 9.07 40.33 39.01
C ALA A 17 8.46 40.54 37.62
N SER A 18 9.25 41.00 36.66
CA SER A 18 8.90 40.96 35.23
C SER A 18 8.92 39.51 34.78
N LEU A 19 7.74 38.86 34.78
CA LEU A 19 7.50 37.64 34.02
C LEU A 19 7.67 38.01 32.52
N ALA A 20 8.82 37.69 31.95
CA ALA A 20 9.00 37.70 30.52
C ALA A 20 8.06 36.62 29.97
N LEU A 21 6.91 37.03 29.44
CA LEU A 21 6.13 36.18 28.51
C LEU A 21 7.02 35.97 27.28
N VAL A 22 7.72 34.85 27.25
CA VAL A 22 8.30 34.33 26.01
C VAL A 22 7.08 34.00 25.14
N PRO A 23 6.88 34.66 24.00
CA PRO A 23 5.83 34.25 23.09
C PRO A 23 6.17 32.82 22.69
N SER A 24 5.34 31.86 23.11
CA SER A 24 5.35 30.53 22.54
C SER A 24 5.04 30.71 21.05
N THR A 25 6.06 30.68 20.22
CA THR A 25 5.84 30.55 18.79
C THR A 25 5.09 29.22 18.60
N VAL A 26 3.80 29.33 18.33
CA VAL A 26 3.03 28.17 17.87
C VAL A 26 3.77 27.67 16.64
N ALA A 27 4.41 26.51 16.72
CA ALA A 27 5.01 25.87 15.56
C ALA A 27 3.85 25.63 14.59
N HIS A 28 3.82 26.39 13.53
CA HIS A 28 2.89 26.13 12.43
C HIS A 28 3.43 24.89 11.72
N ALA A 29 2.67 23.77 11.79
CA ALA A 29 2.86 22.67 10.87
C ALA A 29 2.88 23.24 9.45
N ASP A 30 3.78 22.75 8.63
CA ASP A 30 3.81 23.15 7.24
C ASP A 30 2.52 22.71 6.54
N GLY A 31 2.25 23.23 5.32
CA GLY A 31 1.04 22.88 4.56
C GLY A 31 0.99 21.40 4.15
N ILE A 32 2.06 20.64 4.33
CA ILE A 32 2.16 19.20 4.03
C ILE A 32 1.31 18.40 5.02
N ARG A 33 1.47 18.63 6.34
CA ARG A 33 0.67 17.98 7.38
C ARG A 33 -0.83 18.15 7.19
N ALA A 34 -1.25 19.34 6.78
CA ALA A 34 -2.67 19.64 6.55
C ALA A 34 -3.27 18.85 5.38
N GLN A 35 -2.45 18.26 4.53
CA GLN A 35 -2.87 17.47 3.37
C GLN A 35 -2.90 15.95 3.66
N GLU A 36 -2.42 15.50 4.81
CA GLU A 36 -2.36 14.08 5.20
C GLU A 36 -3.71 13.55 5.69
N TRP A 37 -4.75 13.67 4.85
CA TRP A 37 -6.12 13.23 5.17
C TRP A 37 -6.22 11.75 5.57
N ALA A 38 -5.27 10.93 5.12
CA ALA A 38 -5.26 9.49 5.31
C ALA A 38 -5.19 9.09 6.79
N LEU A 39 -4.39 9.81 7.57
CA LEU A 39 -4.19 9.52 8.99
C LEU A 39 -5.48 9.71 9.80
N ASP A 40 -6.23 10.79 9.52
CA ASP A 40 -7.51 11.04 10.16
C ASP A 40 -8.55 10.02 9.74
N ALA A 41 -8.62 9.70 8.44
CA ALA A 41 -9.54 8.70 7.89
C ALA A 41 -9.32 7.31 8.51
N MET A 42 -8.09 6.97 8.89
CA MET A 42 -7.71 5.69 9.50
C MET A 42 -7.78 5.68 11.04
N HIS A 43 -8.23 6.76 11.69
CA HIS A 43 -8.23 6.91 13.16
C HIS A 43 -6.85 6.70 13.80
N THR A 44 -5.80 7.14 13.09
CA THR A 44 -4.41 6.89 13.49
C THR A 44 -4.09 7.54 14.83
N GLN A 45 -4.64 8.73 15.11
CA GLN A 45 -4.47 9.43 16.38
C GLN A 45 -4.94 8.60 17.57
N GLU A 46 -6.03 7.84 17.42
CA GLU A 46 -6.52 6.93 18.46
C GLU A 46 -5.56 5.74 18.66
N ALA A 47 -5.06 5.16 17.56
CA ALA A 47 -4.07 4.09 17.64
C ALA A 47 -2.78 4.53 18.33
N TRP A 48 -2.34 5.76 18.11
CA TRP A 48 -1.13 6.34 18.73
C TRP A 48 -1.24 6.55 20.25
N GLN A 49 -2.45 6.55 20.81
CA GLN A 49 -2.61 6.53 22.27
C GLN A 49 -2.06 5.23 22.88
N THR A 50 -1.97 4.14 22.09
CA THR A 50 -1.40 2.88 22.52
C THR A 50 0.04 2.72 22.07
N THR A 51 0.34 2.98 20.81
CA THR A 51 1.68 2.80 20.25
C THR A 51 1.86 3.57 18.95
N LYS A 52 3.10 3.97 18.67
CA LYS A 52 3.52 4.54 17.37
C LYS A 52 4.42 3.60 16.56
N GLY A 53 4.40 2.30 16.88
CA GLY A 53 5.16 1.28 16.16
C GLY A 53 6.56 1.01 16.69
N LYS A 54 6.91 1.52 17.89
CA LYS A 54 8.25 1.35 18.49
C LYS A 54 8.62 -0.13 18.62
N GLY A 55 9.84 -0.45 18.19
CA GLY A 55 10.43 -1.79 18.27
C GLY A 55 10.07 -2.69 17.09
N ILE A 56 9.29 -2.21 16.13
CA ILE A 56 8.92 -2.96 14.92
C ILE A 56 9.77 -2.53 13.74
N THR A 57 10.18 -3.52 12.95
CA THR A 57 10.91 -3.31 11.69
C THR A 57 10.01 -3.69 10.51
N VAL A 58 9.78 -2.72 9.63
CA VAL A 58 9.07 -2.93 8.36
C VAL A 58 10.07 -2.98 7.22
N ALA A 59 10.20 -4.13 6.57
CA ALA A 59 11.01 -4.23 5.36
C ALA A 59 10.23 -3.67 4.16
N VAL A 60 10.81 -2.69 3.48
CA VAL A 60 10.29 -2.11 2.24
C VAL A 60 11.06 -2.71 1.07
N LEU A 61 10.44 -3.71 0.41
CA LEU A 61 11.00 -4.36 -0.76
C LEU A 61 10.57 -3.60 -2.01
N ASP A 62 11.46 -2.74 -2.50
CA ASP A 62 11.09 -1.73 -3.50
C ASP A 62 12.31 -1.29 -4.32
N THR A 63 12.34 -0.05 -4.77
CA THR A 63 13.40 0.58 -5.58
C THR A 63 14.59 1.08 -4.76
N GLY A 64 14.59 0.86 -3.45
CA GLY A 64 15.49 1.45 -2.46
C GLY A 64 14.76 2.48 -1.58
N VAL A 65 15.45 3.08 -0.63
CA VAL A 65 14.94 4.17 0.23
C VAL A 65 16.04 5.21 0.41
N GLU A 66 15.70 6.49 0.29
CA GLU A 66 16.60 7.60 0.63
C GLU A 66 16.64 7.78 2.15
N ALA A 67 17.74 7.31 2.75
CA ALA A 67 17.89 7.28 4.20
C ALA A 67 18.11 8.67 4.82
N ASP A 68 18.62 9.61 4.02
CA ASP A 68 18.92 10.97 4.43
C ASP A 68 17.71 11.92 4.28
N HIS A 69 16.55 11.41 3.83
CA HIS A 69 15.34 12.21 3.78
C HIS A 69 15.00 12.74 5.19
N PRO A 70 14.74 14.04 5.38
CA PRO A 70 14.53 14.64 6.70
C PRO A 70 13.50 13.89 7.56
N ASP A 71 12.41 13.43 6.97
CA ASP A 71 11.34 12.72 7.68
C ASP A 71 11.64 11.26 7.98
N LEU A 72 12.73 10.72 7.46
CA LEU A 72 13.11 9.31 7.61
C LEU A 72 14.44 9.13 8.33
N ASN A 73 15.19 10.23 8.51
CA ASN A 73 16.53 10.20 9.09
C ASN A 73 16.51 9.53 10.48
N GLY A 74 17.36 8.52 10.65
CA GLY A 74 17.41 7.72 11.88
C GLY A 74 16.37 6.59 11.97
N ASN A 75 15.35 6.55 11.11
CA ASN A 75 14.40 5.44 11.02
C ASN A 75 14.79 4.37 9.99
N VAL A 76 15.69 4.68 9.06
CA VAL A 76 16.12 3.74 8.01
C VAL A 76 17.35 2.96 8.47
N LEU A 77 17.23 1.64 8.48
CA LEU A 77 18.31 0.70 8.80
C LEU A 77 19.20 0.45 7.58
N THR A 78 20.38 -0.16 7.83
CA THR A 78 21.21 -0.67 6.73
C THR A 78 20.46 -1.79 6.02
N GLY A 79 20.18 -1.60 4.74
CA GLY A 79 19.43 -2.52 3.91
C GLY A 79 20.27 -3.39 2.98
N LYS A 80 19.62 -3.94 1.96
CA LYS A 80 20.24 -4.81 0.96
C LYS A 80 19.82 -4.44 -0.45
N ASP A 81 20.78 -4.42 -1.36
CA ASP A 81 20.52 -4.32 -2.80
C ASP A 81 20.64 -5.72 -3.43
N MET A 82 19.49 -6.26 -3.89
CA MET A 82 19.41 -7.54 -4.60
C MET A 82 19.65 -7.38 -6.10
N VAL A 83 19.55 -6.15 -6.60
CA VAL A 83 19.76 -5.84 -8.03
C VAL A 83 21.26 -5.66 -8.33
N GLY A 84 21.96 -4.85 -7.55
CA GLY A 84 23.42 -4.63 -7.60
C GLY A 84 23.89 -3.70 -8.72
N PHE A 85 22.98 -3.07 -9.46
CA PHE A 85 23.29 -2.07 -10.50
C PHE A 85 22.09 -1.13 -10.74
N GLY A 86 22.23 -0.18 -11.69
CA GLY A 86 21.25 0.87 -11.95
C GLY A 86 21.56 2.15 -11.18
N ALA A 87 20.57 3.01 -11.01
CA ALA A 87 20.70 4.29 -10.33
C ALA A 87 21.21 4.15 -8.89
N LYS A 88 21.91 5.17 -8.41
CA LYS A 88 22.54 5.26 -7.08
C LYS A 88 22.02 6.50 -6.36
N PRO A 89 22.27 6.64 -5.02
CA PRO A 89 21.96 7.87 -4.31
C PRO A 89 22.46 9.11 -5.04
N GLY A 90 21.59 10.10 -5.18
CA GLY A 90 21.82 11.32 -5.95
C GLY A 90 21.39 11.27 -7.43
N ASP A 91 21.15 10.09 -8.00
CA ASP A 91 20.59 9.97 -9.34
C ASP A 91 19.08 10.23 -9.35
N ARG A 92 18.56 10.83 -10.41
CA ARG A 92 17.13 11.14 -10.55
C ARG A 92 16.21 9.92 -10.43
N ALA A 93 16.67 8.76 -10.86
CA ALA A 93 15.94 7.49 -10.82
C ALA A 93 16.33 6.64 -9.60
N TRP A 94 16.77 7.26 -8.51
CA TRP A 94 17.09 6.57 -7.27
C TRP A 94 15.91 6.57 -6.32
N ALA A 95 15.47 5.38 -5.89
CA ALA A 95 14.67 5.12 -4.69
C ALA A 95 13.40 5.98 -4.50
N ARG A 96 12.81 6.54 -5.56
CA ARG A 96 11.66 7.44 -5.44
C ARG A 96 10.43 6.75 -4.87
N HIS A 97 10.08 5.61 -5.47
CA HIS A 97 8.91 4.86 -5.04
C HIS A 97 9.09 4.28 -3.64
N GLY A 98 10.23 3.65 -3.36
CA GLY A 98 10.48 3.08 -2.04
C GLY A 98 10.58 4.13 -0.92
N THR A 99 11.12 5.34 -1.20
CA THR A 99 11.13 6.45 -0.25
C THR A 99 9.71 6.93 0.05
N ALA A 100 8.86 7.04 -0.97
CA ALA A 100 7.44 7.36 -0.79
C ALA A 100 6.73 6.35 0.12
N MET A 101 6.95 5.05 -0.11
CA MET A 101 6.36 3.99 0.74
C MET A 101 6.91 4.04 2.17
N ALA A 102 8.21 4.25 2.35
CA ALA A 102 8.83 4.40 3.66
C ALA A 102 8.26 5.60 4.43
N GLY A 103 8.04 6.74 3.76
CA GLY A 103 7.42 7.92 4.34
C GLY A 103 6.00 7.67 4.86
N ILE A 104 5.16 6.98 4.06
CA ILE A 104 3.81 6.58 4.48
C ILE A 104 3.85 5.64 5.70
N ILE A 105 4.83 4.74 5.78
CA ILE A 105 4.93 3.77 6.88
C ILE A 105 5.48 4.44 8.14
N ALA A 106 6.64 5.10 8.06
CA ALA A 106 7.43 5.48 9.22
C ALA A 106 8.08 6.88 9.13
N GLY A 107 7.54 7.77 8.31
CA GLY A 107 7.89 9.17 8.36
C GLY A 107 7.63 9.72 9.77
N HIS A 108 8.54 10.53 10.31
CA HIS A 108 8.38 11.11 11.64
C HIS A 108 8.30 12.64 11.62
N GLY A 109 8.40 13.23 10.41
CA GLY A 109 8.50 14.68 10.26
C GLY A 109 9.89 15.19 10.57
N HIS A 110 10.02 16.50 10.53
CA HIS A 110 11.27 17.20 10.87
C HIS A 110 10.97 18.60 11.43
N GLY A 111 12.01 19.43 11.61
CA GLY A 111 11.87 20.77 12.15
C GLY A 111 11.59 20.81 13.64
N PRO A 112 11.22 21.98 14.20
CA PRO A 112 10.95 22.13 15.61
C PRO A 112 9.75 21.30 16.08
N GLY A 113 10.01 20.28 16.91
CA GLY A 113 8.96 19.39 17.43
C GLY A 113 8.40 18.44 16.39
N ASP A 114 9.15 18.16 15.32
CA ASP A 114 8.79 17.25 14.22
C ASP A 114 7.44 17.62 13.56
N THR A 115 7.15 18.93 13.46
CA THR A 115 5.87 19.40 12.92
C THR A 115 5.87 19.58 11.41
N ASP A 116 7.04 19.66 10.78
CA ASP A 116 7.18 19.84 9.35
C ASP A 116 7.29 18.46 8.63
N GLY A 117 6.96 18.42 7.34
CA GLY A 117 7.03 17.24 6.52
C GLY A 117 5.94 16.20 6.76
N VAL A 118 6.13 14.98 6.29
CA VAL A 118 5.14 13.89 6.40
C VAL A 118 5.30 13.10 7.70
N ILE A 119 4.18 12.64 8.25
CA ILE A 119 4.16 11.65 9.32
C ILE A 119 3.53 10.35 8.82
N GLY A 120 4.26 9.26 8.97
CA GLY A 120 3.77 7.93 8.65
C GLY A 120 2.83 7.39 9.71
N ILE A 121 2.14 6.30 9.37
CA ILE A 121 1.20 5.67 10.29
C ILE A 121 1.86 5.05 11.53
N ALA A 122 3.12 4.62 11.40
CA ALA A 122 3.93 4.04 12.47
C ALA A 122 5.28 4.78 12.61
N PRO A 123 5.29 6.06 13.06
CA PRO A 123 6.46 6.93 12.98
C PRO A 123 7.64 6.52 13.88
N GLU A 124 7.44 5.59 14.80
CA GLU A 124 8.53 5.03 15.64
C GLU A 124 9.01 3.65 15.16
N ALA A 125 8.43 3.12 14.06
CA ALA A 125 8.92 1.90 13.44
C ALA A 125 10.22 2.16 12.68
N LYS A 126 11.00 1.10 12.45
CA LYS A 126 12.20 1.14 11.61
C LYS A 126 11.92 0.59 10.22
N ILE A 127 12.53 1.18 9.23
CA ILE A 127 12.48 0.74 7.83
C ILE A 127 13.74 -0.06 7.52
N LEU A 128 13.55 -1.27 7.02
CA LEU A 128 14.62 -2.12 6.47
C LEU A 128 14.51 -2.09 4.94
N PRO A 129 15.30 -1.26 4.22
CA PRO A 129 15.17 -1.15 2.77
C PRO A 129 15.78 -2.38 2.08
N VAL A 130 15.05 -2.98 1.15
CA VAL A 130 15.55 -4.07 0.31
C VAL A 130 15.25 -3.72 -1.14
N ARG A 131 16.29 -3.38 -1.90
CA ARG A 131 16.12 -3.03 -3.30
C ARG A 131 15.98 -4.28 -4.14
N VAL A 132 14.79 -4.53 -4.65
CA VAL A 132 14.44 -5.71 -5.46
C VAL A 132 14.07 -5.37 -6.90
N ILE A 133 13.72 -4.11 -7.15
CA ILE A 133 13.39 -3.58 -8.47
C ILE A 133 14.08 -2.24 -8.70
N LEU A 134 14.06 -1.77 -9.95
CA LEU A 134 14.51 -0.43 -10.34
C LEU A 134 13.32 0.45 -10.70
N GLU A 135 13.47 1.77 -10.57
CA GLU A 135 12.47 2.76 -10.99
C GLU A 135 12.09 2.60 -12.46
N ASP A 136 10.88 3.03 -12.84
CA ASP A 136 10.42 3.01 -14.23
C ASP A 136 11.32 3.84 -15.16
N GLY A 137 11.90 4.92 -14.65
CA GLY A 137 12.82 5.78 -15.37
C GLY A 137 14.29 5.30 -15.41
N ASP A 138 14.63 4.21 -14.75
CA ASP A 138 16.00 3.66 -14.75
C ASP A 138 16.28 2.91 -16.06
N SER A 139 17.31 3.36 -16.79
CA SER A 139 17.72 2.73 -18.06
C SER A 139 18.12 1.26 -17.93
N ALA A 140 18.53 0.82 -16.75
CA ALA A 140 18.91 -0.56 -16.47
C ALA A 140 17.70 -1.46 -16.07
N ARG A 141 16.48 -0.91 -15.95
CA ARG A 141 15.29 -1.67 -15.50
C ARG A 141 14.99 -2.90 -16.36
N ALA A 142 15.05 -2.76 -17.69
CA ALA A 142 14.83 -3.90 -18.59
C ALA A 142 15.86 -5.03 -18.36
N LYS A 143 17.12 -4.67 -18.17
CA LYS A 143 18.18 -5.61 -17.81
C LYS A 143 17.91 -6.26 -16.45
N ALA A 144 17.50 -5.50 -15.45
CA ALA A 144 17.19 -6.03 -14.12
C ALA A 144 16.08 -7.09 -14.19
N ARG A 145 14.99 -6.83 -14.90
CA ARG A 145 13.90 -7.80 -15.10
C ARG A 145 14.37 -9.13 -15.68
N THR A 146 15.29 -9.10 -16.62
CA THR A 146 15.79 -10.33 -17.28
C THR A 146 16.91 -11.05 -16.52
N THR A 147 17.70 -10.33 -15.72
CA THR A 147 18.88 -10.91 -15.06
C THR A 147 18.74 -11.09 -13.55
N ARG A 148 17.72 -10.54 -12.94
CA ARG A 148 17.43 -10.55 -11.51
C ARG A 148 16.02 -11.04 -11.19
N GLY A 149 15.50 -11.99 -11.95
CA GLY A 149 14.15 -12.53 -11.78
C GLY A 149 13.86 -13.05 -10.36
N ASN A 150 14.86 -13.52 -9.63
CA ASN A 150 14.70 -14.01 -8.26
C ASN A 150 14.86 -12.91 -7.19
N ALA A 151 15.15 -11.66 -7.56
CA ALA A 151 15.45 -10.60 -6.59
C ALA A 151 14.35 -10.41 -5.55
N LEU A 152 13.09 -10.56 -5.94
CA LEU A 152 11.94 -10.46 -5.02
C LEU A 152 11.92 -11.63 -4.04
N ALA A 153 12.01 -12.86 -4.51
CA ALA A 153 12.01 -14.05 -3.64
C ALA A 153 13.20 -14.05 -2.67
N ASP A 154 14.41 -13.73 -3.17
CA ASP A 154 15.61 -13.61 -2.37
C ASP A 154 15.49 -12.46 -1.34
N GLY A 155 14.90 -11.34 -1.73
CA GLY A 155 14.64 -10.19 -0.87
C GLY A 155 13.67 -10.50 0.26
N ILE A 156 12.58 -11.22 -0.02
CA ILE A 156 11.61 -11.67 1.00
C ILE A 156 12.28 -12.57 2.03
N ARG A 157 13.07 -13.57 1.58
CA ARG A 157 13.80 -14.47 2.49
C ARG A 157 14.82 -13.70 3.31
N TRP A 158 15.60 -12.82 2.67
CA TRP A 158 16.59 -12.01 3.34
C TRP A 158 15.97 -11.11 4.42
N ALA A 159 14.89 -10.39 4.10
CA ALA A 159 14.18 -9.55 5.06
C ALA A 159 13.67 -10.34 6.28
N ALA A 160 13.09 -11.52 6.03
CA ALA A 160 12.62 -12.40 7.10
C ALA A 160 13.76 -12.97 7.99
N ASP A 161 14.98 -13.08 7.45
CA ASP A 161 16.17 -13.51 8.18
C ASP A 161 16.88 -12.36 8.91
N HIS A 162 16.59 -11.10 8.54
CA HIS A 162 17.25 -9.92 9.08
C HIS A 162 16.32 -9.05 9.95
N GLY A 163 15.36 -9.69 10.60
CA GLY A 163 14.59 -9.07 11.68
C GLY A 163 13.39 -8.23 11.21
N ALA A 164 12.92 -8.42 9.99
CA ALA A 164 11.65 -7.83 9.58
C ALA A 164 10.49 -8.45 10.36
N ASP A 165 9.62 -7.62 10.90
CA ASP A 165 8.33 -8.01 11.49
C ASP A 165 7.22 -7.98 10.45
N VAL A 166 7.33 -7.03 9.51
CA VAL A 166 6.40 -6.81 8.40
C VAL A 166 7.20 -6.66 7.12
N ILE A 167 6.71 -7.23 6.03
CA ILE A 167 7.23 -7.02 4.68
C ILE A 167 6.18 -6.27 3.88
N ASN A 168 6.53 -5.10 3.37
CA ASN A 168 5.74 -4.32 2.43
C ASN A 168 6.18 -4.60 1.00
N LEU A 169 5.23 -5.02 0.16
CA LEU A 169 5.39 -5.30 -1.27
C LEU A 169 4.48 -4.37 -2.08
N SER A 170 4.89 -3.09 -2.19
CA SER A 170 4.18 -2.09 -3.00
C SER A 170 4.49 -2.24 -4.48
N LEU A 171 4.54 -3.46 -4.96
CA LEU A 171 4.90 -3.87 -6.31
C LEU A 171 4.10 -5.10 -6.73
N GLY A 172 4.14 -5.43 -8.00
CA GLY A 172 3.55 -6.67 -8.51
C GLY A 172 3.48 -6.69 -10.03
N ASP A 173 3.19 -7.87 -10.56
CA ASP A 173 2.78 -8.05 -11.95
C ASP A 173 1.27 -8.26 -12.00
N ASP A 174 0.56 -7.29 -12.59
CA ASP A 174 -0.89 -7.30 -12.84
C ASP A 174 -1.19 -7.28 -14.36
N SER A 175 -0.23 -7.70 -15.16
CA SER A 175 -0.39 -7.84 -16.61
C SER A 175 -1.28 -9.05 -17.00
N ALA A 176 -1.72 -9.10 -18.23
CA ALA A 176 -2.48 -10.24 -18.75
C ALA A 176 -1.69 -11.55 -18.74
N SER A 177 -0.35 -11.47 -18.69
CA SER A 177 0.56 -12.62 -18.60
C SER A 177 1.00 -12.93 -17.16
N ALA A 178 0.50 -12.20 -16.17
CA ALA A 178 0.86 -12.44 -14.79
C ALA A 178 0.53 -13.87 -14.37
N HIS A 179 1.50 -14.55 -13.82
CA HIS A 179 1.37 -15.93 -13.36
C HIS A 179 2.13 -16.09 -12.05
N PRO A 180 1.76 -17.10 -11.26
CA PRO A 180 2.44 -17.36 -10.01
C PRO A 180 3.86 -17.90 -10.24
N GLU A 181 4.81 -17.33 -9.49
CA GLU A 181 6.19 -17.80 -9.48
C GLU A 181 6.43 -18.66 -8.23
N PRO A 182 6.79 -19.96 -8.39
CA PRO A 182 7.00 -20.85 -7.26
C PRO A 182 8.00 -20.33 -6.22
N ALA A 183 9.10 -19.72 -6.68
CA ALA A 183 10.14 -19.19 -5.79
C ALA A 183 9.62 -18.04 -4.92
N GLU A 184 8.74 -17.19 -5.46
CA GLU A 184 8.14 -16.09 -4.72
C GLU A 184 7.12 -16.59 -3.68
N ASP A 185 6.24 -17.53 -4.07
CA ASP A 185 5.29 -18.12 -3.13
C ASP A 185 6.01 -18.84 -1.99
N GLU A 186 7.01 -19.66 -2.29
CA GLU A 186 7.83 -20.31 -1.26
C GLU A 186 8.51 -19.30 -0.32
N ALA A 187 8.97 -18.14 -0.85
CA ALA A 187 9.55 -17.08 -0.04
C ALA A 187 8.51 -16.41 0.86
N VAL A 188 7.30 -16.15 0.33
CA VAL A 188 6.17 -15.65 1.12
C VAL A 188 5.82 -16.62 2.25
N GLN A 189 5.68 -17.93 1.94
CA GLN A 189 5.37 -18.93 2.96
C GLN A 189 6.50 -19.06 4.01
N TYR A 190 7.75 -18.89 3.59
CA TYR A 190 8.89 -18.85 4.50
C TYR A 190 8.78 -17.68 5.49
N ALA A 191 8.49 -16.47 5.00
CA ALA A 191 8.31 -15.29 5.85
C ALA A 191 7.15 -15.48 6.84
N LEU A 192 5.98 -15.96 6.37
CA LEU A 192 4.82 -16.23 7.21
C LEU A 192 5.11 -17.26 8.30
N LYS A 193 5.86 -18.32 8.00
CA LYS A 193 6.30 -19.34 8.98
C LYS A 193 7.26 -18.78 10.03
N LYS A 194 7.99 -17.73 9.71
CA LYS A 194 8.82 -16.99 10.68
C LYS A 194 8.06 -15.96 11.50
N GLY A 195 6.75 -15.82 11.30
CA GLY A 195 5.92 -14.83 11.99
C GLY A 195 5.95 -13.44 11.37
N VAL A 196 6.53 -13.30 10.18
CA VAL A 196 6.59 -12.03 9.45
C VAL A 196 5.30 -11.86 8.66
N ALA A 197 4.58 -10.76 8.87
CA ALA A 197 3.40 -10.44 8.09
C ALA A 197 3.80 -9.90 6.71
N VAL A 198 3.15 -10.38 5.65
CA VAL A 198 3.40 -9.94 4.28
C VAL A 198 2.19 -9.16 3.77
N VAL A 199 2.42 -7.92 3.40
CA VAL A 199 1.41 -6.99 2.86
C VAL A 199 1.77 -6.66 1.43
N ALA A 200 0.81 -6.70 0.51
CA ALA A 200 1.04 -6.39 -0.89
C ALA A 200 -0.04 -5.47 -1.47
N SER A 201 0.33 -4.70 -2.48
CA SER A 201 -0.60 -3.92 -3.29
C SER A 201 -1.48 -4.85 -4.14
N ALA A 202 -2.80 -4.59 -4.17
CA ALA A 202 -3.74 -5.44 -4.91
C ALA A 202 -3.59 -5.39 -6.43
N GLY A 203 -2.84 -4.43 -6.95
CA GLY A 203 -2.66 -4.16 -8.37
C GLY A 203 -3.40 -2.91 -8.85
N ASN A 204 -2.94 -2.34 -9.95
CA ASN A 204 -3.49 -1.11 -10.55
C ASN A 204 -4.13 -1.39 -11.93
N GLY A 205 -4.54 -2.62 -12.17
CA GLY A 205 -5.14 -3.10 -13.43
C GLY A 205 -6.65 -2.94 -13.54
N GLY A 206 -7.32 -2.26 -12.59
CA GLY A 206 -8.79 -2.17 -12.52
C GLY A 206 -9.49 -1.60 -13.77
N GLU A 207 -8.79 -0.77 -14.55
CA GLU A 207 -9.24 -0.24 -15.84
C GLU A 207 -8.61 -0.96 -17.04
N LYS A 208 -7.71 -1.93 -16.80
CA LYS A 208 -6.90 -2.62 -17.80
C LYS A 208 -7.14 -4.14 -17.82
N GLY A 209 -8.38 -4.57 -17.63
CA GLY A 209 -8.76 -5.98 -17.66
C GLY A 209 -8.77 -6.66 -16.30
N ASP A 210 -8.41 -5.98 -15.23
CA ASP A 210 -8.56 -6.48 -13.86
C ASP A 210 -7.87 -7.83 -13.65
N HIS A 211 -6.62 -7.96 -14.15
CA HIS A 211 -5.88 -9.22 -14.07
C HIS A 211 -5.45 -9.55 -12.65
N VAL A 212 -5.17 -10.82 -12.39
CA VAL A 212 -4.63 -11.27 -11.10
C VAL A 212 -3.26 -10.64 -10.88
N SER A 213 -2.99 -10.13 -9.68
CA SER A 213 -1.70 -9.54 -9.33
C SER A 213 -0.93 -10.44 -8.37
N TYR A 214 0.32 -10.66 -8.67
CA TYR A 214 1.28 -11.31 -7.78
C TYR A 214 2.34 -10.29 -7.33
N PRO A 215 2.71 -10.28 -6.04
CA PRO A 215 2.50 -11.30 -4.99
C PRO A 215 1.18 -11.21 -4.21
N ALA A 216 0.28 -10.27 -4.49
CA ALA A 216 -0.96 -10.09 -3.72
C ALA A 216 -1.84 -11.35 -3.65
N ALA A 217 -1.83 -12.16 -4.70
CA ALA A 217 -2.64 -13.38 -4.78
C ALA A 217 -2.04 -14.60 -4.07
N TYR A 218 -0.82 -14.54 -3.53
CA TYR A 218 -0.26 -15.67 -2.78
C TYR A 218 -0.99 -15.89 -1.46
N PRO A 219 -1.20 -17.15 -1.05
CA PRO A 219 -1.88 -17.47 0.20
C PRO A 219 -1.22 -16.81 1.42
N GLY A 220 -2.04 -16.23 2.30
CA GLY A 220 -1.59 -15.58 3.53
C GLY A 220 -1.16 -14.12 3.39
N VAL A 221 -0.98 -13.62 2.18
CA VAL A 221 -0.70 -12.19 1.93
C VAL A 221 -1.90 -11.33 2.31
N ILE A 222 -1.64 -10.19 2.91
CA ILE A 222 -2.64 -9.14 3.17
C ILE A 222 -2.64 -8.20 1.98
N ALA A 223 -3.64 -8.33 1.11
CA ALA A 223 -3.74 -7.53 -0.10
C ALA A 223 -4.55 -6.26 0.14
N ALA A 224 -3.95 -5.10 -0.14
CA ALA A 224 -4.53 -3.78 0.07
C ALA A 224 -5.09 -3.20 -1.24
N THR A 225 -6.37 -2.87 -1.27
CA THR A 225 -7.02 -2.13 -2.35
C THR A 225 -7.05 -0.63 -2.05
N ALA A 226 -7.10 0.21 -3.08
CA ALA A 226 -7.05 1.66 -2.94
C ALA A 226 -8.43 2.30 -2.94
N VAL A 227 -8.65 3.22 -2.00
CA VAL A 227 -9.82 4.10 -1.95
C VAL A 227 -9.39 5.57 -1.84
N ASP A 228 -10.30 6.45 -2.22
CA ASP A 228 -10.18 7.89 -2.01
C ASP A 228 -10.62 8.32 -0.59
N ARG A 229 -10.56 9.62 -0.30
CA ARG A 229 -10.97 10.21 1.00
C ARG A 229 -12.44 10.00 1.36
N PHE A 230 -13.28 9.62 0.41
CA PHE A 230 -14.70 9.33 0.61
C PHE A 230 -14.96 7.83 0.79
N GLY A 231 -13.93 7.00 0.76
CA GLY A 231 -14.02 5.55 0.84
C GLY A 231 -14.49 4.89 -0.47
N THR A 232 -14.50 5.65 -1.58
CA THR A 232 -14.81 5.13 -2.90
C THR A 232 -13.60 4.40 -3.46
N ARG A 233 -13.80 3.20 -4.02
CA ARG A 233 -12.73 2.46 -4.68
C ARG A 233 -12.13 3.28 -5.82
N ALA A 234 -10.82 3.40 -5.85
CA ALA A 234 -10.11 4.01 -6.98
C ALA A 234 -10.33 3.18 -8.26
N SER A 235 -10.62 3.85 -9.39
CA SER A 235 -10.95 3.18 -10.66
C SER A 235 -9.85 2.20 -11.11
N PHE A 236 -8.59 2.57 -10.89
CA PHE A 236 -7.42 1.75 -11.21
C PHE A 236 -7.25 0.54 -10.28
N SER A 237 -7.79 0.56 -9.05
CA SER A 237 -7.57 -0.52 -8.08
C SER A 237 -8.15 -1.83 -8.57
N THR A 238 -7.33 -2.87 -8.65
CA THR A 238 -7.73 -4.21 -9.09
C THR A 238 -8.80 -4.81 -8.17
N ARG A 239 -9.78 -5.51 -8.75
CA ARG A 239 -10.89 -6.19 -8.06
C ARG A 239 -10.71 -7.69 -8.20
N ARG A 240 -10.25 -8.35 -7.13
CA ARG A 240 -10.02 -9.80 -7.14
C ARG A 240 -10.30 -10.41 -5.77
N TRP A 241 -10.51 -11.72 -5.77
CA TRP A 241 -10.85 -12.52 -4.58
C TRP A 241 -9.83 -12.41 -3.44
N TYR A 242 -8.59 -12.04 -3.73
CA TYR A 242 -7.55 -11.91 -2.71
C TYR A 242 -7.61 -10.57 -1.95
N ALA A 243 -8.42 -9.60 -2.38
CA ALA A 243 -8.58 -8.35 -1.67
C ALA A 243 -8.91 -8.60 -0.21
N THR A 244 -8.06 -8.09 0.69
CA THR A 244 -8.24 -8.27 2.14
C THR A 244 -8.92 -7.07 2.75
N VAL A 245 -8.34 -5.88 2.62
CA VAL A 245 -8.89 -4.62 3.12
C VAL A 245 -8.60 -3.50 2.15
N SER A 246 -9.31 -2.39 2.30
CA SER A 246 -9.04 -1.15 1.58
C SER A 246 -8.37 -0.12 2.49
N ALA A 247 -7.51 0.71 1.89
CA ALA A 247 -6.80 1.80 2.57
C ALA A 247 -6.64 3.01 1.63
N PRO A 248 -6.22 4.18 2.14
CA PRO A 248 -5.98 5.36 1.31
C PRO A 248 -5.00 5.08 0.17
N GLY A 249 -5.36 5.48 -1.05
CA GLY A 249 -4.53 5.26 -2.23
C GLY A 249 -4.76 6.27 -3.35
N VAL A 250 -5.45 7.39 -3.06
CA VAL A 250 -5.72 8.46 -4.02
C VAL A 250 -5.41 9.80 -3.37
N ASN A 251 -4.63 10.64 -4.04
CA ASN A 251 -4.23 11.96 -3.55
C ASN A 251 -3.66 11.89 -2.12
N VAL A 252 -2.70 11.01 -1.92
CA VAL A 252 -1.95 10.89 -0.66
C VAL A 252 -0.62 11.62 -0.78
N VAL A 253 -0.19 12.25 0.30
CA VAL A 253 1.11 12.94 0.32
C VAL A 253 2.21 11.90 0.40
N ILE A 254 3.23 12.04 -0.44
CA ILE A 254 4.39 11.17 -0.50
C ILE A 254 5.70 11.97 -0.42
N ALA A 255 6.68 11.42 0.28
CA ALA A 255 8.05 11.92 0.30
C ALA A 255 8.83 11.45 -0.95
N ASP A 256 9.79 12.26 -1.40
CA ASP A 256 10.64 11.96 -2.57
C ASP A 256 12.12 12.17 -2.19
N PRO A 257 13.08 11.43 -2.77
CA PRO A 257 14.51 11.62 -2.52
C PRO A 257 15.05 13.03 -2.75
N ASP A 258 14.31 13.88 -3.48
CA ASP A 258 14.69 15.29 -3.64
C ASP A 258 14.31 16.17 -2.42
N HIS A 259 13.88 15.55 -1.32
CA HIS A 259 13.43 16.18 -0.07
C HIS A 259 12.19 17.06 -0.25
N LYS A 260 11.39 16.79 -1.30
CA LYS A 260 10.09 17.43 -1.52
C LYS A 260 8.95 16.44 -1.34
N TYR A 261 7.74 16.96 -1.48
CA TYR A 261 6.51 16.21 -1.31
C TYR A 261 5.64 16.32 -2.54
N TYR A 262 4.97 15.23 -2.87
CA TYR A 262 4.12 15.15 -4.04
C TYR A 262 2.80 14.47 -3.68
N GLU A 263 1.78 14.66 -4.48
CA GLU A 263 0.58 13.82 -4.43
C GLU A 263 0.82 12.51 -5.16
N GLY A 264 0.58 11.41 -4.46
CA GLY A 264 0.68 10.05 -4.97
C GLY A 264 -0.67 9.36 -5.11
N TRP A 265 -0.68 8.33 -5.94
CA TRP A 265 -1.82 7.42 -6.09
C TRP A 265 -1.32 6.00 -6.39
N GLY A 266 -2.13 5.02 -6.02
CA GLY A 266 -1.82 3.61 -6.27
C GLY A 266 -2.23 2.70 -5.12
N THR A 267 -2.43 1.44 -5.42
CA THR A 267 -2.54 0.38 -4.39
C THR A 267 -1.23 0.20 -3.64
N SER A 268 -0.12 0.74 -4.16
CA SER A 268 1.17 0.83 -3.47
C SER A 268 1.08 1.65 -2.18
N ALA A 269 0.45 2.84 -2.24
CA ALA A 269 0.22 3.67 -1.06
C ALA A 269 -0.70 2.97 -0.05
N ALA A 270 -1.77 2.33 -0.54
CA ALA A 270 -2.67 1.55 0.31
C ALA A 270 -1.93 0.42 1.04
N SER A 271 -1.05 -0.30 0.35
CA SER A 271 -0.19 -1.34 0.94
C SER A 271 0.75 -0.77 2.03
N ALA A 272 1.34 0.39 1.79
CA ALA A 272 2.20 1.06 2.77
C ALA A 272 1.41 1.45 4.04
N PHE A 273 0.21 2.03 3.90
CA PHE A 273 -0.67 2.32 5.04
C PHE A 273 -1.05 1.05 5.79
N VAL A 274 -1.41 -0.02 5.11
CA VAL A 274 -1.72 -1.32 5.75
C VAL A 274 -0.49 -1.88 6.46
N SER A 275 0.71 -1.76 5.88
CA SER A 275 1.97 -2.21 6.50
C SER A 275 2.28 -1.46 7.79
N GLY A 276 2.08 -0.14 7.81
CA GLY A 276 2.20 0.67 9.02
C GLY A 276 1.15 0.29 10.08
N ALA A 277 -0.10 0.03 9.68
CA ALA A 277 -1.14 -0.44 10.58
C ALA A 277 -0.79 -1.82 11.21
N VAL A 278 -0.25 -2.75 10.41
CA VAL A 278 0.25 -4.04 10.90
C VAL A 278 1.41 -3.82 11.88
N ALA A 279 2.29 -2.85 11.62
CA ALA A 279 3.37 -2.49 12.54
C ALA A 279 2.83 -1.99 13.89
N LEU A 280 1.79 -1.15 13.90
CA LEU A 280 1.12 -0.72 15.13
C LEU A 280 0.53 -1.91 15.90
N ILE A 281 -0.17 -2.82 15.21
CA ILE A 281 -0.77 -4.01 15.83
C ILE A 281 0.32 -4.90 16.44
N LYS A 282 1.42 -5.16 15.73
CA LYS A 282 2.54 -5.98 16.24
C LYS A 282 3.25 -5.30 17.40
N ALA A 283 3.41 -3.99 17.40
CA ALA A 283 4.00 -3.25 18.51
C ALA A 283 3.16 -3.35 19.79
N ALA A 284 1.84 -3.28 19.66
CA ALA A 284 0.91 -3.46 20.78
C ALA A 284 0.78 -4.93 21.22
N HIS A 285 0.86 -5.87 20.29
CA HIS A 285 0.61 -7.30 20.50
C HIS A 285 1.63 -8.18 19.75
N PRO A 286 2.90 -8.22 20.19
CA PRO A 286 4.00 -8.86 19.44
C PRO A 286 3.85 -10.38 19.26
N GLY A 287 3.04 -11.03 20.09
CA GLY A 287 2.80 -12.48 20.01
C GLY A 287 1.81 -12.93 18.94
N LEU A 288 1.13 -12.01 18.23
CA LEU A 288 0.15 -12.39 17.20
C LEU A 288 0.82 -12.91 15.94
N THR A 289 0.28 -14.00 15.41
CA THR A 289 0.73 -14.57 14.14
C THR A 289 0.23 -13.75 12.94
N PRO A 290 0.88 -13.84 11.75
CA PRO A 290 0.40 -13.19 10.55
C PRO A 290 -1.05 -13.52 10.19
N ALA A 291 -1.48 -14.77 10.39
CA ALA A 291 -2.85 -15.20 10.17
C ALA A 291 -3.84 -14.53 11.13
N GLN A 292 -3.48 -14.38 12.41
CA GLN A 292 -4.30 -13.66 13.38
C GLN A 292 -4.40 -12.18 13.04
N ILE A 293 -3.29 -11.56 12.62
CA ILE A 293 -3.27 -10.15 12.20
C ILE A 293 -4.15 -9.94 10.97
N LYS A 294 -4.03 -10.80 9.95
CA LYS A 294 -4.90 -10.73 8.77
C LYS A 294 -6.37 -10.83 9.15
N LYS A 295 -6.74 -11.84 9.94
CA LYS A 295 -8.12 -12.02 10.41
C LYS A 295 -8.62 -10.83 11.23
N LEU A 296 -7.76 -10.25 12.05
CA LEU A 296 -8.08 -9.09 12.86
C LEU A 296 -8.40 -7.87 12.00
N LEU A 297 -7.60 -7.61 10.96
CA LEU A 297 -7.86 -6.54 9.99
C LEU A 297 -9.19 -6.77 9.25
N GLU A 298 -9.50 -8.02 8.88
CA GLU A 298 -10.75 -8.39 8.25
C GLU A 298 -11.96 -8.13 9.17
N ASP A 299 -11.86 -8.53 10.44
CA ASP A 299 -12.97 -8.46 11.42
C ASP A 299 -13.23 -7.04 11.94
N THR A 300 -12.23 -6.17 11.89
CA THR A 300 -12.33 -4.80 12.42
C THR A 300 -12.41 -3.74 11.32
N ALA A 301 -12.43 -4.15 10.06
CA ALA A 301 -12.60 -3.23 8.93
C ALA A 301 -13.93 -2.48 9.03
N ARG A 302 -13.89 -1.17 8.75
CA ARG A 302 -15.08 -0.31 8.75
C ARG A 302 -15.80 -0.32 7.40
N ASN A 303 -17.05 0.02 7.42
CA ASN A 303 -17.89 0.14 6.22
C ASN A 303 -17.79 -1.12 5.33
N PRO A 304 -18.02 -2.32 5.90
CA PRO A 304 -17.95 -3.55 5.12
C PRO A 304 -18.93 -3.50 3.95
N PRO A 305 -18.61 -4.10 2.81
CA PRO A 305 -19.55 -4.23 1.70
C PRO A 305 -20.78 -5.05 2.09
N ALA A 306 -21.86 -4.92 1.31
CA ALA A 306 -23.01 -5.79 1.46
C ALA A 306 -22.58 -7.27 1.36
N GLY A 307 -22.98 -8.08 2.34
CA GLY A 307 -22.50 -9.47 2.47
C GLY A 307 -21.18 -9.62 3.22
N GLY A 308 -20.60 -8.53 3.76
CA GLY A 308 -19.42 -8.55 4.61
C GLY A 308 -18.08 -8.50 3.89
N ARG A 309 -18.02 -8.85 2.60
CA ARG A 309 -16.81 -8.80 1.76
C ARG A 309 -17.16 -8.67 0.28
N ASP A 310 -16.34 -7.94 -0.48
CA ASP A 310 -16.35 -7.96 -1.94
C ASP A 310 -14.91 -7.96 -2.52
N ASP A 311 -14.79 -8.12 -3.83
CA ASP A 311 -13.51 -8.14 -4.53
C ASP A 311 -12.92 -6.73 -4.75
N SER A 312 -13.69 -5.68 -4.47
CA SER A 312 -13.30 -4.28 -4.68
C SER A 312 -12.59 -3.67 -3.47
N ARG A 313 -13.09 -3.99 -2.26
CA ARG A 313 -12.63 -3.39 -0.99
C ARG A 313 -12.27 -4.43 0.07
N GLY A 314 -12.30 -5.72 -0.30
CA GLY A 314 -12.13 -6.79 0.68
C GLY A 314 -13.21 -6.73 1.75
N PHE A 315 -12.82 -6.78 3.02
CA PHE A 315 -13.72 -6.69 4.16
C PHE A 315 -14.12 -5.25 4.55
N GLY A 316 -13.55 -4.24 3.90
CA GLY A 316 -13.85 -2.83 4.14
C GLY A 316 -12.60 -1.98 4.38
N PHE A 317 -12.80 -0.79 4.92
CA PHE A 317 -11.75 0.19 5.18
C PHE A 317 -11.01 -0.14 6.49
N ILE A 318 -9.69 -0.14 6.45
CA ILE A 318 -8.84 -0.48 7.59
C ILE A 318 -9.03 0.48 8.77
N ASP A 319 -9.03 -0.07 10.00
CA ASP A 319 -9.08 0.69 11.26
C ASP A 319 -8.04 0.13 12.26
N PRO A 320 -6.84 0.73 12.32
CA PRO A 320 -5.80 0.28 13.22
C PRO A 320 -6.16 0.35 14.70
N ALA A 321 -6.92 1.38 15.11
CA ALA A 321 -7.32 1.55 16.51
C ALA A 321 -8.28 0.44 16.95
N ALA A 322 -9.28 0.15 16.12
CA ALA A 322 -10.20 -0.95 16.37
C ALA A 322 -9.47 -2.31 16.39
N ALA A 323 -8.52 -2.52 15.49
CA ALA A 323 -7.71 -3.73 15.42
C ALA A 323 -6.85 -3.92 16.70
N ILE A 324 -6.15 -2.89 17.15
CA ILE A 324 -5.36 -2.93 18.40
C ILE A 324 -6.26 -3.27 19.60
N LYS A 325 -7.41 -2.63 19.70
CA LYS A 325 -8.37 -2.88 20.79
C LYS A 325 -8.92 -4.30 20.76
N ALA A 326 -9.29 -4.81 19.59
CA ALA A 326 -9.81 -6.18 19.47
C ALA A 326 -8.71 -7.23 19.72
N ALA A 327 -7.46 -6.93 19.38
CA ALA A 327 -6.32 -7.80 19.60
C ALA A 327 -6.08 -8.14 21.09
N ALA A 328 -6.47 -7.27 22.02
CA ALA A 328 -6.30 -7.47 23.46
C ALA A 328 -7.04 -8.73 23.98
N ALA A 329 -8.10 -9.17 23.30
CA ALA A 329 -8.84 -10.39 23.65
C ALA A 329 -8.24 -11.67 23.04
N LEU A 330 -7.26 -11.56 22.13
CA LEU A 330 -6.69 -12.69 21.43
C LEU A 330 -5.53 -13.31 22.24
N LYS A 331 -5.45 -14.63 22.21
CA LYS A 331 -4.27 -15.36 22.68
C LYS A 331 -3.38 -15.67 21.47
N PRO A 332 -2.05 -15.54 21.62
CA PRO A 332 -1.12 -15.96 20.57
C PRO A 332 -1.39 -17.41 20.15
N ALA A 333 -1.44 -17.63 18.84
CA ALA A 333 -1.58 -18.99 18.28
C ALA A 333 -0.22 -19.50 17.79
N GLY A 334 -0.12 -20.80 17.54
CA GLY A 334 1.06 -21.36 16.87
C GLY A 334 1.18 -20.86 15.43
N LEU A 335 2.41 -20.66 14.99
CA LEU A 335 2.69 -20.34 13.58
C LEU A 335 2.28 -21.52 12.68
N SER A 336 1.53 -21.25 11.64
CA SER A 336 1.10 -22.23 10.65
C SER A 336 1.34 -21.72 9.24
N SER A 337 1.52 -22.63 8.30
CA SER A 337 1.50 -22.28 6.88
C SER A 337 0.11 -21.80 6.49
N ALA A 338 0.04 -20.87 5.55
CA ALA A 338 -1.23 -20.53 4.92
C ALA A 338 -1.83 -21.78 4.25
N ALA A 339 -3.15 -21.90 4.32
CA ALA A 339 -3.83 -23.03 3.67
C ALA A 339 -3.80 -22.85 2.14
N TYR A 340 -3.25 -23.85 1.47
CA TYR A 340 -3.42 -23.96 0.01
C TYR A 340 -4.69 -24.73 -0.30
N GLY A 341 -5.41 -24.30 -1.32
CA GLY A 341 -6.39 -25.15 -1.96
C GLY A 341 -5.73 -26.36 -2.63
N LYS A 342 -6.52 -27.29 -3.17
CA LYS A 342 -6.02 -28.48 -3.88
C LYS A 342 -5.18 -28.16 -5.12
N LYS A 343 -5.25 -26.94 -5.64
CA LYS A 343 -4.38 -26.38 -6.66
C LYS A 343 -3.39 -25.45 -6.00
N TYR A 344 -2.21 -25.31 -6.58
CA TYR A 344 -1.05 -24.59 -6.03
C TYR A 344 -1.40 -23.18 -5.50
N PHE A 345 -2.37 -22.48 -6.11
CA PHE A 345 -2.78 -21.12 -5.73
C PHE A 345 -4.25 -21.03 -5.29
N GLY A 346 -4.90 -22.13 -5.02
CA GLY A 346 -6.33 -22.16 -4.80
C GLY A 346 -7.15 -21.66 -5.99
N SER A 347 -8.38 -22.07 -6.11
CA SER A 347 -9.25 -21.60 -7.21
C SER A 347 -9.94 -20.27 -6.92
N GLY A 348 -9.54 -19.52 -5.89
CA GLY A 348 -10.31 -18.37 -5.45
C GLY A 348 -11.71 -18.76 -4.93
N PRO A 349 -12.48 -17.85 -4.38
CA PRO A 349 -13.90 -18.07 -4.20
C PRO A 349 -14.48 -18.45 -5.55
N GLU A 350 -15.24 -19.57 -5.61
CA GLU A 350 -15.99 -19.91 -6.82
C GLU A 350 -16.72 -18.63 -7.25
N ALA A 351 -16.48 -18.20 -8.49
CA ALA A 351 -17.28 -17.14 -9.09
C ALA A 351 -18.72 -17.51 -8.78
N ALA A 352 -19.47 -16.62 -8.14
CA ALA A 352 -20.88 -16.87 -7.86
C ALA A 352 -21.44 -17.47 -9.14
N LYS A 353 -21.96 -18.69 -9.05
CA LYS A 353 -22.59 -19.33 -10.20
C LYS A 353 -23.65 -18.33 -10.62
N THR A 354 -23.33 -17.51 -11.61
CA THR A 354 -24.38 -16.89 -12.39
C THR A 354 -25.14 -18.07 -12.91
N ASP A 355 -26.34 -18.30 -12.40
CA ASP A 355 -27.30 -19.17 -13.03
C ASP A 355 -27.46 -18.66 -14.46
N SER A 356 -26.54 -19.05 -15.31
CA SER A 356 -26.67 -18.94 -16.75
C SER A 356 -27.62 -20.03 -17.18
N SER A 357 -28.91 -19.85 -16.86
CA SER A 357 -30.01 -20.48 -17.59
C SER A 357 -30.18 -19.84 -18.97
N THR A 358 -29.12 -19.26 -19.52
CA THR A 358 -29.02 -19.01 -20.98
C THR A 358 -28.57 -20.31 -21.61
N SER A 359 -29.56 -21.00 -22.13
CA SER A 359 -29.45 -22.25 -22.86
C SER A 359 -28.17 -22.29 -23.71
N ASP A 360 -27.43 -23.40 -23.63
CA ASP A 360 -26.29 -23.76 -24.49
C ASP A 360 -26.60 -23.70 -26.02
N TRP A 361 -27.80 -23.31 -26.36
CA TRP A 361 -28.32 -23.14 -27.74
C TRP A 361 -28.07 -21.75 -28.33
N ALA A 362 -27.72 -20.72 -27.53
CA ALA A 362 -27.54 -19.36 -28.06
C ALA A 362 -26.28 -19.23 -28.94
N GLY A 363 -25.21 -19.95 -28.62
CA GLY A 363 -23.97 -19.94 -29.40
C GLY A 363 -24.13 -20.54 -30.83
N PRO A 364 -24.68 -21.74 -30.97
CA PRO A 364 -24.94 -22.35 -32.29
C PRO A 364 -25.92 -21.56 -33.16
N LEU A 365 -26.97 -20.96 -32.57
CA LEU A 365 -27.94 -20.13 -33.29
C LEU A 365 -27.33 -18.81 -33.79
N ALA A 366 -26.52 -18.15 -33.00
CA ALA A 366 -25.82 -16.92 -33.42
C ALA A 366 -24.84 -17.20 -34.56
N GLY A 367 -24.11 -18.30 -34.53
CA GLY A 367 -23.22 -18.74 -35.62
C GLY A 367 -23.94 -19.05 -36.89
N SER A 368 -25.12 -19.72 -36.87
CA SER A 368 -25.90 -20.06 -38.04
C SER A 368 -26.55 -18.84 -38.71
N VAL A 369 -27.08 -17.90 -37.92
CA VAL A 369 -27.63 -16.63 -38.46
C VAL A 369 -26.54 -15.75 -39.07
N GLY A 370 -25.37 -15.66 -38.46
CA GLY A 370 -24.20 -14.93 -38.98
C GLY A 370 -23.72 -15.53 -40.31
N GLY A 371 -23.67 -16.86 -40.43
CA GLY A 371 -23.30 -17.55 -41.67
C GLY A 371 -24.27 -17.29 -42.82
N VAL A 372 -25.58 -17.34 -42.56
CA VAL A 372 -26.63 -17.08 -43.58
C VAL A 372 -26.57 -15.63 -44.08
N LEU A 373 -26.35 -14.65 -43.17
CA LEU A 373 -26.21 -13.25 -43.54
C LEU A 373 -24.94 -12.97 -44.36
N LEU A 374 -23.85 -13.66 -44.10
CA LEU A 374 -22.61 -13.57 -44.89
C LEU A 374 -22.78 -14.13 -46.31
N VAL A 375 -23.45 -15.29 -46.46
CA VAL A 375 -23.77 -15.88 -47.75
C VAL A 375 -24.73 -14.98 -48.55
N ALA A 376 -25.75 -14.41 -47.91
CA ALA A 376 -26.67 -13.47 -48.54
C ALA A 376 -25.95 -12.20 -49.00
N ALA A 377 -25.05 -11.66 -48.20
CA ALA A 377 -24.24 -10.48 -48.57
C ALA A 377 -23.31 -10.74 -49.77
N VAL A 378 -22.69 -11.93 -49.84
CA VAL A 378 -21.84 -12.34 -50.97
C VAL A 378 -22.64 -12.54 -52.24
N VAL A 379 -23.84 -13.14 -52.18
CA VAL A 379 -24.74 -13.33 -53.32
C VAL A 379 -25.25 -12.00 -53.86
N LEU A 380 -25.68 -11.09 -52.99
CA LEU A 380 -26.12 -9.73 -53.37
C LEU A 380 -24.97 -8.90 -53.96
N TRP A 381 -23.76 -9.02 -53.43
CA TRP A 381 -22.57 -8.35 -53.97
C TRP A 381 -22.20 -8.87 -55.38
N ARG A 382 -22.24 -10.19 -55.60
CA ARG A 382 -22.02 -10.80 -56.94
C ARG A 382 -23.13 -10.44 -57.91
N GLY A 383 -24.39 -10.36 -57.47
CA GLY A 383 -25.53 -9.92 -58.27
C GLY A 383 -25.42 -8.48 -58.74
N ARG A 384 -24.94 -7.58 -57.89
CA ARG A 384 -24.68 -6.19 -58.24
C ARG A 384 -23.55 -6.01 -59.26
N ARG A 385 -22.48 -6.79 -59.18
CA ARG A 385 -21.38 -6.74 -60.15
C ARG A 385 -21.78 -7.21 -61.55
N ARG A 386 -22.78 -8.08 -61.69
CA ARG A 386 -23.30 -8.50 -63.01
C ARG A 386 -24.22 -7.48 -63.67
N ARG A 387 -24.76 -6.48 -62.94
CA ARG A 387 -25.66 -5.47 -63.51
C ARG A 387 -24.93 -4.19 -63.99
N HIS A 388 -23.64 -4.05 -63.70
CA HIS A 388 -22.84 -2.88 -64.13
C HIS A 388 -21.90 -3.19 -65.31
N GLY A 389 -22.09 -4.33 -65.99
CA GLY A 389 -21.26 -4.79 -67.11
C GLY A 389 -21.87 -4.62 -68.51
N VAL A 390 -22.88 -3.75 -68.71
CA VAL A 390 -23.40 -3.48 -70.02
C VAL A 390 -23.70 -1.97 -70.15
N PHE A 391 -22.70 -1.24 -70.47
CA PHE A 391 -22.78 -0.01 -71.29
C PHE A 391 -21.36 0.30 -71.79
N SER A 392 -21.07 -0.20 -72.99
CA SER A 392 -19.90 0.17 -73.76
C SER A 392 -20.35 0.91 -75.00
N THR A 393 -19.71 2.04 -75.26
CA THR A 393 -19.37 2.66 -76.53
C THR A 393 -20.45 3.14 -77.49
N GLN A 394 -20.47 4.45 -77.78
CA GLN A 394 -20.10 5.07 -79.05
C GLN A 394 -20.30 6.60 -78.92
N VAL A 395 -19.35 7.36 -79.10
CA VAL A 395 -18.73 8.19 -80.13
C VAL A 395 -17.64 9.01 -79.51
#